data_7c7e02c23973463d9f96b35e5f424288
#
_entry.id   7c7e02c23973463d9f96b35e5f424288
#
_cell.length_a   1.000
_cell.length_b   1.000
_cell.length_c   1.000
_cell.angle_alpha   90.00
_cell.angle_beta   90.00
_cell.angle_gamma   90.00
#
_symmetry.space_group_name_H-M   'P 1'
#
loop_
_entity.id
_entity.type
_entity.pdbx_description
1 polymer ?
#
loop_
_entity_poly.entity_id
_entity_poly.type
_entity_poly.pdbx_seq_one_letter_code
_entity_poly.pdbx_strand_id
1 'polypeptide(L)'
;MIRRPPRSTPLYSSAASDVYKRQAIFTLSSIPRRLGEVLIFSTFMGCLIALGELAENGEIQAVRLIGASPWRLYVGILPVITTLVLASFFLSEFATPRSDAFAQKYKMLNQSKEDSSMMERDIWIKDQERFIRIGAAGFDGSGDPFFEDIYEYSLNPSNDSFRAIHESSDKFADNLWTLYSVELTSKSGDLVSTESHVVYQWELQRTPEQLINRAIQQPKRRSISDLNREISLQSESEDHQTYKIVIQNRILSPAMYAAMALLALSLSLGAVRKTGMGPRLAVGLFIGLSFKYLQDFLIPMTLVFNLPPLIVAIVPVFICASVAFFLINRHA
;
A
#
# COMPACT_ATOMS: atom_id res chain seq x y z
N MET A 1 -37.78 -45.71 33.76
CA MET A 1 -36.45 -45.12 33.63
C MET A 1 -36.40 -44.28 32.34
N ILE A 2 -36.51 -42.98 32.47
CA ILE A 2 -36.48 -42.06 31.32
C ILE A 2 -34.99 -41.65 31.10
N ARG A 3 -34.40 -42.12 30.00
CA ARG A 3 -33.06 -41.71 29.61
C ARG A 3 -33.07 -40.22 29.21
N ARG A 4 -32.30 -39.39 29.90
CA ARG A 4 -32.05 -38.01 29.50
C ARG A 4 -31.33 -37.99 28.17
N PRO A 5 -31.70 -37.12 27.21
CA PRO A 5 -30.96 -36.98 25.96
C PRO A 5 -29.53 -36.43 26.24
N PRO A 6 -28.53 -36.81 25.44
CA PRO A 6 -27.20 -36.31 25.61
C PRO A 6 -27.20 -34.78 25.41
N ARG A 7 -26.56 -34.05 26.34
CA ARG A 7 -26.32 -32.62 26.20
C ARG A 7 -25.46 -32.42 24.93
N SER A 8 -26.09 -31.87 23.90
CA SER A 8 -25.35 -31.32 22.77
C SER A 8 -24.47 -30.16 23.27
N THR A 9 -23.20 -30.39 23.44
CA THR A 9 -22.20 -29.31 23.60
C THR A 9 -22.35 -28.39 22.40
N PRO A 10 -22.50 -27.08 22.58
CA PRO A 10 -22.75 -26.18 21.47
C PRO A 10 -21.50 -26.08 20.59
N LEU A 11 -21.56 -26.69 19.43
CA LEU A 11 -20.59 -26.49 18.31
C LEU A 11 -20.42 -25.01 17.95
N TYR A 12 -21.40 -24.19 18.31
CA TYR A 12 -21.39 -22.74 18.10
C TYR A 12 -20.29 -21.99 18.89
N SER A 13 -19.86 -22.47 20.05
CA SER A 13 -18.88 -21.72 20.84
C SER A 13 -17.45 -21.88 20.33
N SER A 14 -17.09 -23.02 19.75
CA SER A 14 -15.76 -23.23 19.17
C SER A 14 -15.62 -22.50 17.83
N ALA A 15 -16.63 -22.59 16.96
CA ALA A 15 -16.64 -21.88 15.68
C ALA A 15 -16.59 -20.35 15.87
N ALA A 16 -17.38 -19.80 16.82
CA ALA A 16 -17.32 -18.38 17.15
C ALA A 16 -15.93 -17.98 17.67
N SER A 17 -15.33 -18.75 18.57
CA SER A 17 -14.01 -18.50 19.11
C SER A 17 -12.93 -18.50 18.00
N ASP A 18 -13.03 -19.36 17.02
CA ASP A 18 -12.07 -19.43 15.91
C ASP A 18 -12.22 -18.25 14.94
N VAL A 19 -13.45 -17.77 14.70
CA VAL A 19 -13.70 -16.54 13.92
C VAL A 19 -13.08 -15.33 14.63
N TYR A 20 -13.27 -15.16 15.94
CA TYR A 20 -12.67 -14.05 16.69
C TYR A 20 -11.14 -14.12 16.72
N LYS A 21 -10.54 -15.30 16.84
CA LYS A 21 -9.08 -15.47 16.75
C LYS A 21 -8.55 -15.06 15.38
N ARG A 22 -9.22 -15.47 14.31
CA ARG A 22 -8.85 -15.10 12.94
C ARG A 22 -8.93 -13.58 12.73
N GLN A 23 -9.99 -12.94 13.19
CA GLN A 23 -10.14 -11.49 13.13
C GLN A 23 -9.06 -10.76 13.94
N ALA A 24 -8.74 -11.25 15.14
CA ALA A 24 -7.70 -10.67 15.97
C ALA A 24 -6.32 -10.74 15.29
N ILE A 25 -5.94 -11.90 14.75
CA ILE A 25 -4.65 -12.08 14.05
C ILE A 25 -4.57 -11.15 12.83
N PHE A 26 -5.62 -11.11 12.00
CA PHE A 26 -5.66 -10.22 10.83
C PHE A 26 -5.56 -8.75 11.24
N THR A 27 -6.30 -8.33 12.28
CA THR A 27 -6.29 -6.95 12.77
C THR A 27 -4.92 -6.57 13.31
N LEU A 28 -4.30 -7.41 14.16
CA LEU A 28 -2.96 -7.18 14.70
C LEU A 28 -1.90 -7.09 13.61
N SER A 29 -1.95 -7.99 12.63
CA SER A 29 -1.02 -7.96 11.49
C SER A 29 -1.21 -6.73 10.59
N SER A 30 -2.38 -6.10 10.61
CA SER A 30 -2.67 -4.87 9.85
C SER A 30 -2.26 -3.58 10.58
N ILE A 31 -1.85 -3.65 11.86
CA ILE A 31 -1.48 -2.47 12.66
C ILE A 31 -0.32 -1.68 12.05
N PRO A 32 0.82 -2.28 11.63
CA PRO A 32 1.94 -1.49 11.10
C PRO A 32 1.55 -0.63 9.91
N ARG A 33 0.73 -1.15 9.02
CA ARG A 33 0.19 -0.42 7.88
C ARG A 33 -0.65 0.78 8.31
N ARG A 34 -1.61 0.55 9.21
CA ARG A 34 -2.51 1.61 9.71
C ARG A 34 -1.76 2.71 10.44
N LEU A 35 -0.74 2.34 11.22
CA LEU A 35 0.14 3.29 11.88
C LEU A 35 0.87 4.17 10.85
N GLY A 36 1.45 3.57 9.80
CA GLY A 36 2.11 4.32 8.73
C GLY A 36 1.19 5.32 8.03
N GLU A 37 -0.06 4.93 7.75
CA GLU A 37 -1.06 5.79 7.09
C GLU A 37 -1.46 7.01 7.94
N VAL A 38 -1.48 6.87 9.26
CA VAL A 38 -1.94 7.93 10.19
C VAL A 38 -0.78 8.78 10.72
N LEU A 39 0.47 8.33 10.58
CA LEU A 39 1.62 8.92 11.26
C LEU A 39 1.88 10.38 10.85
N ILE A 40 1.72 10.74 9.57
CA ILE A 40 1.87 12.12 9.08
C ILE A 40 0.84 13.05 9.74
N PHE A 41 -0.42 12.60 9.76
CA PHE A 41 -1.49 13.33 10.39
C PHE A 41 -1.27 13.47 11.92
N SER A 42 -0.86 12.36 12.57
CA SER A 42 -0.55 12.37 14.02
C SER A 42 0.61 13.31 14.35
N THR A 43 1.62 13.40 13.48
CA THR A 43 2.73 14.34 13.64
C THR A 43 2.24 15.79 13.60
N PHE A 44 1.41 16.11 12.61
CA PHE A 44 0.81 17.45 12.52
C PHE A 44 -0.03 17.80 13.77
N MET A 45 -0.92 16.88 14.17
CA MET A 45 -1.77 17.09 15.35
C MET A 45 -0.95 17.21 16.63
N GLY A 46 0.04 16.32 16.82
CA GLY A 46 0.94 16.36 17.98
C GLY A 46 1.73 17.68 18.07
N CYS A 47 2.29 18.14 16.95
CA CYS A 47 2.97 19.43 16.87
C CYS A 47 2.00 20.59 17.15
N LEU A 48 0.77 20.56 16.60
CA LEU A 48 -0.22 21.62 16.81
C LEU A 48 -0.66 21.70 18.27
N ILE A 49 -0.85 20.57 18.94
CA ILE A 49 -1.21 20.52 20.36
C ILE A 49 -0.06 21.03 21.20
N ALA A 50 1.13 20.45 21.07
CA ALA A 50 2.29 20.78 21.88
C ALA A 50 2.71 22.27 21.72
N LEU A 51 2.87 22.73 20.48
CA LEU A 51 3.23 24.13 20.22
C LEU A 51 2.11 25.10 20.60
N GLY A 52 0.87 24.66 20.45
CA GLY A 52 -0.27 25.46 20.85
C GLY A 52 -0.34 25.63 22.37
N GLU A 53 -0.02 24.62 23.15
CA GLU A 53 0.07 24.68 24.62
C GLU A 53 1.21 25.61 25.07
N LEU A 54 2.40 25.45 24.47
CA LEU A 54 3.52 26.41 24.72
C LEU A 54 3.20 27.84 24.35
N ALA A 55 2.40 28.05 23.30
CA ALA A 55 1.94 29.38 22.90
C ALA A 55 0.91 29.96 23.88
N GLU A 56 0.01 29.14 24.41
CA GLU A 56 -1.02 29.52 25.40
C GLU A 56 -0.37 29.90 26.73
N ASN A 57 0.61 29.15 27.19
CA ASN A 57 1.38 29.40 28.42
C ASN A 57 2.34 30.59 28.29
N GLY A 58 2.46 31.21 27.11
CA GLY A 58 3.35 32.35 26.89
C GLY A 58 4.83 32.01 26.68
N GLU A 59 5.19 30.73 26.68
CA GLU A 59 6.59 30.28 26.54
C GLU A 59 7.20 30.63 25.20
N ILE A 60 6.42 30.47 24.10
CA ILE A 60 6.86 30.87 22.76
C ILE A 60 7.09 32.39 22.70
N GLN A 61 6.26 33.18 23.37
CA GLN A 61 6.43 34.65 23.43
C GLN A 61 7.67 35.02 24.24
N ALA A 62 7.92 34.36 25.38
CA ALA A 62 9.12 34.59 26.17
C ALA A 62 10.40 34.35 25.35
N VAL A 63 10.43 33.25 24.60
CA VAL A 63 11.55 32.91 23.70
C VAL A 63 11.67 33.94 22.56
N ARG A 64 10.57 34.46 22.01
CA ARG A 64 10.60 35.51 20.99
C ARG A 64 11.07 36.86 21.54
N LEU A 65 10.74 37.21 22.77
CA LEU A 65 11.21 38.43 23.41
C LEU A 65 12.73 38.46 23.60
N ILE A 66 13.37 37.33 23.72
CA ILE A 66 14.84 37.17 23.76
C ILE A 66 15.47 37.28 22.36
N GLY A 67 14.65 37.48 21.31
CA GLY A 67 15.12 37.67 19.91
C GLY A 67 15.17 36.35 19.09
N ALA A 68 14.55 35.29 19.56
CA ALA A 68 14.47 34.05 18.75
C ALA A 68 13.46 34.22 17.61
N SER A 69 13.92 33.96 16.39
CA SER A 69 13.07 33.94 15.21
C SER A 69 12.18 32.68 15.18
N PRO A 70 11.01 32.71 14.51
CA PRO A 70 10.19 31.50 14.30
C PRO A 70 10.94 30.33 13.70
N TRP A 71 11.95 30.61 12.86
CA TRP A 71 12.79 29.58 12.23
C TRP A 71 13.68 28.82 13.25
N ARG A 72 14.13 29.49 14.31
CA ARG A 72 14.88 28.80 15.40
C ARG A 72 13.97 27.83 16.15
N LEU A 73 12.72 28.21 16.39
CA LEU A 73 11.73 27.30 16.99
C LEU A 73 11.49 26.09 16.09
N TYR A 74 11.36 26.31 14.78
CA TYR A 74 11.20 25.21 13.81
C TYR A 74 12.40 24.26 13.83
N VAL A 75 13.62 24.78 13.80
CA VAL A 75 14.84 23.97 13.86
C VAL A 75 14.89 23.14 15.16
N GLY A 76 14.40 23.67 16.28
CA GLY A 76 14.32 22.95 17.55
C GLY A 76 13.39 21.73 17.51
N ILE A 77 12.40 21.71 16.62
CA ILE A 77 11.45 20.60 16.47
C ILE A 77 12.00 19.52 15.50
N LEU A 78 12.93 19.87 14.62
CA LEU A 78 13.45 18.96 13.58
C LEU A 78 13.96 17.61 14.11
N PRO A 79 14.63 17.49 15.26
CA PRO A 79 15.05 16.18 15.77
C PRO A 79 13.87 15.23 16.03
N VAL A 80 12.76 15.76 16.57
CA VAL A 80 11.54 14.98 16.80
C VAL A 80 10.94 14.52 15.47
N ILE A 81 10.85 15.46 14.51
CA ILE A 81 10.34 15.16 13.16
C ILE A 81 11.22 14.08 12.51
N THR A 82 12.54 14.21 12.58
CA THR A 82 13.47 13.22 12.01
C THR A 82 13.26 11.84 12.61
N THR A 83 13.05 11.73 13.91
CA THR A 83 12.75 10.46 14.57
C THR A 83 11.45 9.84 14.05
N LEU A 84 10.40 10.65 13.86
CA LEU A 84 9.12 10.20 13.31
C LEU A 84 9.24 9.79 11.83
N VAL A 85 10.03 10.51 11.05
CA VAL A 85 10.34 10.15 9.65
C VAL A 85 11.04 8.81 9.58
N LEU A 86 12.07 8.58 10.40
CA LEU A 86 12.78 7.31 10.46
C LEU A 86 11.86 6.16 10.88
N ALA A 87 11.01 6.39 11.89
CA ALA A 87 10.02 5.41 12.31
C ALA A 87 9.01 5.09 11.18
N SER A 88 8.51 6.11 10.48
CA SER A 88 7.62 5.94 9.33
C SER A 88 8.28 5.17 8.20
N PHE A 89 9.53 5.50 7.87
CA PHE A 89 10.30 4.80 6.85
C PHE A 89 10.50 3.33 7.21
N PHE A 90 10.90 3.05 8.44
CA PHE A 90 11.05 1.68 8.95
C PHE A 90 9.74 0.89 8.87
N LEU A 91 8.63 1.48 9.32
CA LEU A 91 7.31 0.86 9.23
C LEU A 91 6.93 0.54 7.79
N SER A 92 7.13 1.49 6.87
CA SER A 92 6.70 1.33 5.48
C SER A 92 7.58 0.39 4.66
N GLU A 93 8.88 0.28 4.97
CA GLU A 93 9.82 -0.52 4.19
C GLU A 93 9.98 -1.96 4.73
N PHE A 94 9.92 -2.13 6.05
CA PHE A 94 10.19 -3.43 6.69
C PHE A 94 8.97 -4.07 7.34
N ALA A 95 8.22 -3.31 8.14
CA ALA A 95 7.13 -3.87 8.93
C ALA A 95 5.87 -4.11 8.08
N THR A 96 5.45 -3.12 7.30
CA THR A 96 4.20 -3.19 6.53
C THR A 96 4.22 -4.29 5.46
N PRO A 97 5.26 -4.44 4.60
CA PRO A 97 5.24 -5.46 3.56
C PRO A 97 5.12 -6.87 4.13
N ARG A 98 5.89 -7.16 5.20
CA ARG A 98 5.90 -8.49 5.83
C ARG A 98 4.60 -8.79 6.56
N SER A 99 4.11 -7.84 7.35
CA SER A 99 2.89 -8.03 8.13
C SER A 99 1.64 -8.10 7.24
N ASP A 100 1.58 -7.32 6.17
CA ASP A 100 0.46 -7.36 5.23
C ASP A 100 0.47 -8.65 4.40
N ALA A 101 1.64 -9.11 3.93
CA ALA A 101 1.77 -10.41 3.26
C ALA A 101 1.30 -11.56 4.16
N PHE A 102 1.73 -11.56 5.42
CA PHE A 102 1.28 -12.54 6.40
C PHE A 102 -0.23 -12.47 6.63
N ALA A 103 -0.79 -11.26 6.80
CA ALA A 103 -2.22 -11.05 7.02
C ALA A 103 -3.06 -11.58 5.84
N GLN A 104 -2.62 -11.30 4.60
CA GLN A 104 -3.31 -11.76 3.39
C GLN A 104 -3.21 -13.28 3.24
N LYS A 105 -2.02 -13.85 3.40
CA LYS A 105 -1.81 -15.31 3.39
C LYS A 105 -2.69 -15.99 4.44
N TYR A 106 -2.69 -15.48 5.67
CA TYR A 106 -3.51 -16.03 6.76
C TYR A 106 -5.01 -15.95 6.47
N LYS A 107 -5.45 -14.83 5.88
CA LYS A 107 -6.84 -14.65 5.45
C LYS A 107 -7.23 -15.71 4.42
N MET A 108 -6.43 -15.88 3.36
CA MET A 108 -6.71 -16.85 2.28
C MET A 108 -6.75 -18.29 2.79
N LEU A 109 -5.74 -18.73 3.55
CA LEU A 109 -5.67 -20.08 4.11
C LEU A 109 -6.87 -20.47 4.98
N ASN A 110 -7.46 -19.49 5.68
CA ASN A 110 -8.58 -19.76 6.57
C ASN A 110 -9.95 -19.58 5.91
N GLN A 111 -10.01 -18.87 4.78
CA GLN A 111 -11.24 -18.69 4.00
C GLN A 111 -11.46 -19.83 3.01
N SER A 112 -10.42 -20.36 2.40
CA SER A 112 -10.50 -21.51 1.49
C SER A 112 -11.05 -22.81 2.13
N LYS A 113 -11.11 -22.87 3.47
CA LYS A 113 -11.73 -24.01 4.18
C LYS A 113 -13.26 -23.95 4.24
N GLU A 114 -13.86 -22.78 4.04
CA GLU A 114 -15.29 -22.58 4.15
C GLU A 114 -15.96 -22.20 2.82
N ASP A 115 -15.21 -21.63 1.88
CA ASP A 115 -15.78 -21.13 0.64
C ASP A 115 -14.71 -21.11 -0.47
N SER A 116 -14.81 -22.01 -1.44
CA SER A 116 -13.97 -22.02 -2.65
C SER A 116 -14.15 -20.74 -3.52
N SER A 117 -15.02 -19.82 -3.09
CA SER A 117 -15.32 -18.57 -3.77
C SER A 117 -14.33 -17.43 -3.48
N MET A 118 -13.37 -17.62 -2.57
CA MET A 118 -12.44 -16.56 -2.11
C MET A 118 -11.02 -16.65 -2.68
N MET A 119 -10.84 -17.38 -3.76
CA MET A 119 -9.65 -17.23 -4.61
C MET A 119 -9.68 -15.86 -5.28
N GLU A 120 -8.54 -15.17 -5.31
CA GLU A 120 -8.40 -14.01 -6.18
C GLU A 120 -8.59 -14.50 -7.62
N ARG A 121 -9.57 -13.94 -8.32
CA ARG A 121 -9.96 -14.40 -9.66
C ARG A 121 -9.62 -13.35 -10.69
N ASP A 122 -9.35 -13.82 -11.92
CA ASP A 122 -9.11 -12.96 -13.08
C ASP A 122 -7.95 -11.98 -12.89
N ILE A 123 -6.80 -12.49 -12.47
CA ILE A 123 -5.58 -11.70 -12.31
C ILE A 123 -4.91 -11.52 -13.67
N TRP A 124 -4.75 -10.27 -14.09
CA TRP A 124 -4.02 -9.95 -15.30
C TRP A 124 -2.63 -9.43 -15.01
N ILE A 125 -1.65 -10.00 -15.67
CA ILE A 125 -0.24 -9.61 -15.55
C ILE A 125 0.30 -9.34 -16.96
N LYS A 126 0.85 -8.17 -17.17
CA LYS A 126 1.64 -7.88 -18.35
C LYS A 126 3.11 -8.15 -18.03
N ASP A 127 3.76 -9.03 -18.78
CA ASP A 127 5.17 -9.36 -18.68
C ASP A 127 5.83 -9.20 -20.05
N GLN A 128 6.53 -8.07 -20.24
CA GLN A 128 7.07 -7.65 -21.54
C GLN A 128 5.97 -7.55 -22.62
N GLU A 129 6.02 -8.41 -23.65
CA GLU A 129 5.02 -8.49 -24.74
C GLU A 129 3.96 -9.58 -24.49
N ARG A 130 3.98 -10.19 -23.29
CA ARG A 130 3.05 -11.26 -22.91
C ARG A 130 1.99 -10.74 -21.95
N PHE A 131 0.75 -11.15 -22.17
CA PHE A 131 -0.36 -10.91 -21.26
C PHE A 131 -0.72 -12.25 -20.61
N ILE A 132 -0.59 -12.33 -19.31
CA ILE A 132 -0.87 -13.53 -18.54
C ILE A 132 -2.15 -13.27 -17.74
N ARG A 133 -3.15 -14.11 -17.97
CA ARG A 133 -4.36 -14.17 -17.15
C ARG A 133 -4.28 -15.42 -16.27
N ILE A 134 -4.46 -15.23 -14.98
CA ILE A 134 -4.58 -16.31 -14.00
C ILE A 134 -6.04 -16.34 -13.55
N GLY A 135 -6.76 -17.40 -13.84
CA GLY A 135 -8.18 -17.53 -13.52
C GLY A 135 -8.44 -17.61 -12.02
N ALA A 136 -7.59 -18.31 -11.29
CA ALA A 136 -7.63 -18.35 -9.84
C ALA A 136 -6.22 -18.51 -9.24
N ALA A 137 -5.96 -17.85 -8.12
CA ALA A 137 -4.74 -17.97 -7.35
C ALA A 137 -5.06 -18.09 -5.86
N GLY A 138 -4.37 -18.97 -5.16
CA GLY A 138 -4.59 -19.22 -3.75
C GLY A 138 -3.43 -19.91 -3.07
N PHE A 139 -3.67 -20.37 -1.85
CA PHE A 139 -2.75 -21.24 -1.11
C PHE A 139 -3.45 -22.55 -0.80
N ASP A 140 -2.75 -23.65 -1.00
CA ASP A 140 -3.24 -24.97 -0.66
C ASP A 140 -3.27 -25.22 0.85
N GLY A 141 -3.70 -26.41 1.28
CA GLY A 141 -3.78 -26.78 2.70
C GLY A 141 -2.41 -26.83 3.40
N SER A 142 -1.30 -26.96 2.66
CA SER A 142 0.08 -26.93 3.14
C SER A 142 0.65 -25.51 3.23
N GLY A 143 -0.01 -24.55 2.60
CA GLY A 143 0.42 -23.15 2.55
C GLY A 143 1.30 -22.82 1.36
N ASP A 144 1.35 -23.72 0.36
CA ASP A 144 2.02 -23.50 -0.90
C ASP A 144 1.09 -22.78 -1.88
N PRO A 145 1.62 -21.86 -2.69
CA PRO A 145 0.83 -21.16 -3.69
C PRO A 145 0.44 -22.10 -4.81
N PHE A 146 -0.80 -22.00 -5.28
CA PHE A 146 -1.29 -22.70 -6.47
C PHE A 146 -2.02 -21.73 -7.39
N PHE A 147 -2.07 -22.05 -8.66
CA PHE A 147 -2.72 -21.28 -9.69
C PHE A 147 -3.57 -22.21 -10.54
N GLU A 148 -4.67 -21.71 -11.05
CA GLU A 148 -5.59 -22.43 -11.93
C GLU A 148 -5.99 -21.55 -13.11
N ASP A 149 -6.23 -22.18 -14.26
CA ASP A 149 -6.67 -21.50 -15.49
C ASP A 149 -5.70 -20.41 -15.95
N ILE A 150 -4.43 -20.77 -16.17
CA ILE A 150 -3.43 -19.85 -16.69
C ILE A 150 -3.58 -19.72 -18.21
N TYR A 151 -3.76 -18.48 -18.66
CA TYR A 151 -3.72 -18.13 -20.08
C TYR A 151 -2.57 -17.17 -20.32
N GLU A 152 -1.70 -17.51 -21.24
CA GLU A 152 -0.69 -16.58 -21.74
C GLU A 152 -1.03 -16.19 -23.17
N TYR A 153 -1.03 -14.90 -23.44
CA TYR A 153 -1.20 -14.33 -24.76
C TYR A 153 0.09 -13.59 -25.14
N SER A 154 0.82 -14.12 -26.10
CA SER A 154 2.01 -13.50 -26.67
C SER A 154 1.70 -12.96 -28.05
N LEU A 155 1.88 -11.66 -28.24
CA LEU A 155 1.69 -10.98 -29.51
C LEU A 155 3.06 -10.66 -30.11
N ASN A 156 3.32 -11.08 -31.32
CA ASN A 156 4.50 -10.69 -32.07
C ASN A 156 4.10 -9.76 -33.24
N PRO A 157 4.16 -8.44 -33.06
CA PRO A 157 3.71 -7.49 -34.07
C PRO A 157 4.49 -7.56 -35.40
N SER A 158 5.75 -8.01 -35.33
CA SER A 158 6.63 -8.08 -36.51
C SER A 158 6.28 -9.26 -37.44
N ASN A 159 5.52 -10.25 -36.98
CA ASN A 159 5.22 -11.46 -37.74
C ASN A 159 3.71 -11.82 -37.79
N ASP A 160 2.85 -10.90 -37.35
CA ASP A 160 1.40 -11.12 -37.22
C ASP A 160 1.05 -12.48 -36.59
N SER A 161 1.87 -12.89 -35.60
CA SER A 161 1.73 -14.17 -34.91
C SER A 161 1.19 -13.96 -33.51
N PHE A 162 0.25 -14.79 -33.13
CA PHE A 162 -0.36 -14.83 -31.81
C PHE A 162 -0.13 -16.23 -31.22
N ARG A 163 0.24 -16.29 -29.96
CA ARG A 163 0.34 -17.55 -29.23
C ARG A 163 -0.52 -17.47 -27.98
N ALA A 164 -1.36 -18.44 -27.77
CA ALA A 164 -2.11 -18.62 -26.52
C ALA A 164 -1.71 -19.92 -25.86
N ILE A 165 -1.49 -19.89 -24.59
CA ILE A 165 -1.25 -21.06 -23.73
C ILE A 165 -2.42 -21.11 -22.77
N HIS A 166 -3.09 -22.25 -22.68
CA HIS A 166 -4.12 -22.54 -21.68
C HIS A 166 -3.71 -23.73 -20.86
N GLU A 167 -3.83 -23.64 -19.57
CA GLU A 167 -3.40 -24.65 -18.63
C GLU A 167 -4.39 -24.81 -17.49
N SER A 168 -4.53 -26.04 -17.00
CA SER A 168 -5.44 -26.38 -15.90
C SER A 168 -4.75 -26.65 -14.55
N SER A 169 -3.41 -26.82 -14.52
CA SER A 169 -2.67 -27.15 -13.30
C SER A 169 -1.18 -26.83 -13.43
N ASP A 170 -0.54 -26.33 -12.37
CA ASP A 170 0.85 -25.93 -12.37
C ASP A 170 1.67 -26.55 -11.24
N LYS A 171 3.01 -26.60 -11.41
CA LYS A 171 3.98 -26.84 -10.34
C LYS A 171 5.23 -26.00 -10.55
N PHE A 172 5.75 -25.48 -9.46
CA PHE A 172 7.01 -24.75 -9.44
C PHE A 172 8.03 -25.54 -8.62
N ALA A 173 9.10 -25.99 -9.28
CA ALA A 173 10.21 -26.67 -8.63
C ALA A 173 11.52 -26.31 -9.33
N ASP A 174 12.62 -26.28 -8.61
CA ASP A 174 13.98 -25.98 -9.13
C ASP A 174 14.06 -24.67 -9.96
N ASN A 175 13.30 -23.66 -9.55
CA ASN A 175 13.19 -22.36 -10.23
C ASN A 175 12.58 -22.42 -11.65
N LEU A 176 11.85 -23.49 -11.97
CA LEU A 176 11.16 -23.71 -13.23
C LEU A 176 9.67 -23.95 -13.00
N TRP A 177 8.87 -23.34 -13.88
CA TRP A 177 7.44 -23.59 -13.94
C TRP A 177 7.17 -24.80 -14.84
N THR A 178 6.44 -25.75 -14.32
CA THR A 178 5.99 -26.91 -15.08
C THR A 178 4.48 -26.88 -15.16
N LEU A 179 3.97 -26.67 -16.36
CA LEU A 179 2.56 -26.61 -16.68
C LEU A 179 2.09 -28.00 -17.16
N TYR A 180 0.89 -28.42 -16.75
CA TYR A 180 0.30 -29.70 -17.13
C TYR A 180 -0.97 -29.49 -17.94
N SER A 181 -1.20 -30.38 -18.91
CA SER A 181 -2.37 -30.32 -19.80
C SER A 181 -2.48 -28.99 -20.56
N VAL A 182 -1.40 -28.62 -21.23
CA VAL A 182 -1.27 -27.34 -21.93
C VAL A 182 -1.79 -27.44 -23.35
N GLU A 183 -2.67 -26.52 -23.73
CA GLU A 183 -3.08 -26.29 -25.12
C GLU A 183 -2.36 -25.07 -25.67
N LEU A 184 -1.51 -25.27 -26.66
CA LEU A 184 -0.76 -24.22 -27.34
C LEU A 184 -1.43 -23.89 -28.66
N THR A 185 -2.08 -22.74 -28.74
CA THR A 185 -2.66 -22.26 -30.00
C THR A 185 -1.74 -21.21 -30.61
N SER A 186 -1.26 -21.44 -31.80
CA SER A 186 -0.44 -20.50 -32.55
C SER A 186 -1.11 -20.09 -33.84
N LYS A 187 -1.12 -18.80 -34.14
CA LYS A 187 -1.58 -18.23 -35.43
C LYS A 187 -0.37 -17.62 -36.14
N SER A 188 -0.18 -17.97 -37.39
CA SER A 188 0.82 -17.37 -38.27
C SER A 188 0.15 -17.08 -39.62
N GLY A 189 -0.12 -15.81 -39.90
CA GLY A 189 -0.94 -15.39 -41.04
C GLY A 189 -2.38 -15.94 -40.92
N ASP A 190 -2.84 -16.68 -41.94
CA ASP A 190 -4.19 -17.29 -41.96
C ASP A 190 -4.26 -18.69 -41.35
N LEU A 191 -3.11 -19.27 -40.96
CA LEU A 191 -3.04 -20.60 -40.40
C LEU A 191 -3.12 -20.55 -38.88
N VAL A 192 -4.04 -21.31 -38.31
CA VAL A 192 -4.17 -21.53 -36.86
C VAL A 192 -3.84 -23.00 -36.60
N SER A 193 -2.87 -23.26 -35.75
CA SER A 193 -2.53 -24.61 -35.26
C SER A 193 -2.71 -24.69 -33.76
N THR A 194 -3.27 -25.77 -33.27
CA THR A 194 -3.39 -26.06 -31.83
C THR A 194 -2.66 -27.36 -31.55
N GLU A 195 -1.74 -27.34 -30.60
CA GLU A 195 -0.95 -28.46 -30.13
C GLU A 195 -1.24 -28.68 -28.65
N SER A 196 -1.41 -29.95 -28.24
CA SER A 196 -1.63 -30.31 -26.84
C SER A 196 -0.36 -30.95 -26.28
N HIS A 197 0.12 -30.43 -25.17
CA HIS A 197 1.27 -30.94 -24.44
C HIS A 197 0.86 -31.41 -23.05
N VAL A 198 1.28 -32.61 -22.68
CA VAL A 198 1.04 -33.18 -21.34
C VAL A 198 1.84 -32.41 -20.28
N VAL A 199 3.05 -32.01 -20.64
CA VAL A 199 3.98 -31.27 -19.79
C VAL A 199 4.65 -30.19 -20.63
N TYR A 200 4.65 -28.96 -20.13
CA TYR A 200 5.27 -27.81 -20.77
C TYR A 200 6.12 -27.05 -19.76
N GLN A 201 7.37 -26.75 -20.09
CA GLN A 201 8.23 -25.90 -19.28
C GLN A 201 7.98 -24.44 -19.64
N TRP A 202 7.46 -23.69 -18.66
CA TRP A 202 7.11 -22.29 -18.85
C TRP A 202 8.23 -21.37 -18.36
N GLU A 203 8.78 -20.60 -19.25
CA GLU A 203 9.83 -19.62 -18.95
C GLU A 203 9.21 -18.33 -18.40
N LEU A 204 8.97 -18.27 -17.10
CA LEU A 204 8.55 -17.07 -16.39
C LEU A 204 9.60 -16.70 -15.36
N GLN A 205 10.11 -15.46 -15.45
CA GLN A 205 11.15 -14.95 -14.53
C GLN A 205 10.60 -14.55 -13.15
N ARG A 206 9.45 -15.07 -12.75
CA ARG A 206 8.76 -14.75 -11.49
C ARG A 206 8.51 -16.02 -10.69
N THR A 207 8.76 -15.93 -9.39
CA THR A 207 8.40 -17.01 -8.48
C THR A 207 6.90 -16.99 -8.18
N PRO A 208 6.29 -18.12 -7.77
CA PRO A 208 4.89 -18.18 -7.35
C PRO A 208 4.54 -17.17 -6.27
N GLU A 209 5.45 -16.98 -5.30
CA GLU A 209 5.26 -15.99 -4.23
C GLU A 209 5.20 -14.55 -4.76
N GLN A 210 5.99 -14.22 -5.79
CA GLN A 210 5.96 -12.90 -6.42
C GLN A 210 4.66 -12.68 -7.18
N LEU A 211 4.17 -13.70 -7.90
CA LEU A 211 2.90 -13.64 -8.61
C LEU A 211 1.73 -13.42 -7.65
N ILE A 212 1.66 -14.24 -6.59
CA ILE A 212 0.56 -14.16 -5.63
C ILE A 212 0.62 -12.85 -4.83
N ASN A 213 1.82 -12.40 -4.44
CA ASN A 213 1.98 -11.11 -3.75
C ASN A 213 1.56 -9.94 -4.65
N ARG A 214 1.80 -10.03 -5.95
CA ARG A 214 1.33 -9.03 -6.91
C ARG A 214 -0.19 -9.01 -7.01
N ALA A 215 -0.81 -10.17 -7.04
CA ALA A 215 -2.25 -10.32 -7.07
C ALA A 215 -2.95 -9.76 -5.83
N ILE A 216 -2.38 -10.04 -4.66
CA ILE A 216 -3.03 -9.79 -3.37
C ILE A 216 -2.66 -8.44 -2.78
N GLN A 217 -1.41 -7.98 -2.95
CA GLN A 217 -0.91 -6.78 -2.31
C GLN A 217 -1.02 -5.54 -3.20
N GLN A 218 -1.71 -4.54 -2.70
CA GLN A 218 -1.72 -3.22 -3.34
C GLN A 218 -0.30 -2.60 -3.38
N PRO A 219 0.07 -1.86 -4.45
CA PRO A 219 1.40 -1.25 -4.60
C PRO A 219 1.84 -0.40 -3.40
N LYS A 220 0.91 0.30 -2.77
CA LYS A 220 1.17 1.13 -1.57
C LYS A 220 1.71 0.35 -0.36
N ARG A 221 1.56 -0.99 -0.34
CA ARG A 221 1.92 -1.86 0.79
C ARG A 221 3.21 -2.63 0.58
N ARG A 222 3.79 -2.54 -0.62
CA ARG A 222 5.05 -3.21 -0.99
C ARG A 222 6.24 -2.36 -0.60
N SER A 223 7.42 -2.99 -0.46
CA SER A 223 8.69 -2.28 -0.24
C SER A 223 9.12 -1.51 -1.49
N ILE A 224 9.97 -0.49 -1.33
CA ILE A 224 10.59 0.23 -2.47
C ILE A 224 11.42 -0.73 -3.31
N SER A 225 12.13 -1.67 -2.65
CA SER A 225 12.95 -2.68 -3.34
C SER A 225 12.10 -3.59 -4.23
N ASP A 226 10.94 -4.06 -3.76
CA ASP A 226 10.02 -4.89 -4.54
C ASP A 226 9.42 -4.10 -5.71
N LEU A 227 9.03 -2.84 -5.47
CA LEU A 227 8.49 -1.98 -6.52
C LEU A 227 9.51 -1.66 -7.60
N ASN A 228 10.77 -1.37 -7.24
CA ASN A 228 11.84 -1.13 -8.21
C ASN A 228 12.15 -2.38 -9.03
N ARG A 229 12.16 -3.55 -8.40
CA ARG A 229 12.34 -4.83 -9.12
C ARG A 229 11.19 -5.05 -10.11
N GLU A 230 9.95 -4.76 -9.71
CA GLU A 230 8.79 -4.88 -10.58
C GLU A 230 8.88 -3.93 -11.78
N ILE A 231 9.30 -2.68 -11.56
CA ILE A 231 9.56 -1.70 -12.63
C ILE A 231 10.63 -2.20 -13.61
N SER A 232 11.69 -2.87 -13.13
CA SER A 232 12.76 -3.39 -13.99
C SER A 232 12.34 -4.60 -14.84
N LEU A 233 11.33 -5.35 -14.39
CA LEU A 233 10.81 -6.54 -15.09
C LEU A 233 9.70 -6.21 -16.10
N GLN A 234 9.14 -5.02 -16.06
CA GLN A 234 8.03 -4.60 -16.94
C GLN A 234 8.46 -3.51 -17.92
N SER A 235 8.11 -3.68 -19.20
CA SER A 235 7.99 -2.57 -20.12
C SER A 235 6.81 -1.67 -19.74
N GLU A 236 6.83 -0.39 -20.13
CA GLU A 236 5.87 0.64 -19.78
C GLU A 236 4.40 0.15 -19.80
N SER A 237 3.81 0.06 -18.61
CA SER A 237 2.38 -0.27 -18.39
C SER A 237 1.76 0.77 -17.45
N GLU A 238 0.44 0.82 -17.37
CA GLU A 238 -0.27 1.72 -16.42
C GLU A 238 0.17 1.48 -14.96
N ASP A 239 0.48 0.24 -14.60
CA ASP A 239 1.02 -0.13 -13.29
C ASP A 239 2.36 0.54 -13.00
N HIS A 240 3.18 0.76 -14.02
CA HIS A 240 4.49 1.39 -13.90
C HIS A 240 4.40 2.84 -13.37
N GLN A 241 3.39 3.60 -13.80
CA GLN A 241 3.13 4.94 -13.26
C GLN A 241 2.71 4.87 -11.79
N THR A 242 1.84 3.92 -11.44
CA THR A 242 1.40 3.72 -10.06
C THR A 242 2.57 3.38 -9.13
N TYR A 243 3.50 2.52 -9.57
CA TYR A 243 4.70 2.19 -8.78
C TYR A 243 5.61 3.40 -8.59
N LYS A 244 5.84 4.18 -9.64
CA LYS A 244 6.60 5.44 -9.55
C LYS A 244 5.98 6.43 -8.57
N ILE A 245 4.65 6.61 -8.61
CA ILE A 245 3.92 7.47 -7.67
C ILE A 245 4.18 7.04 -6.22
N VAL A 246 4.07 5.73 -5.94
CA VAL A 246 4.26 5.20 -4.57
C VAL A 246 5.70 5.42 -4.10
N ILE A 247 6.69 5.12 -4.94
CA ILE A 247 8.11 5.30 -4.62
C ILE A 247 8.42 6.78 -4.35
N GLN A 248 7.97 7.68 -5.24
CA GLN A 248 8.23 9.11 -5.10
C GLN A 248 7.56 9.71 -3.87
N ASN A 249 6.31 9.34 -3.58
CA ASN A 249 5.63 9.73 -2.36
C ASN A 249 6.40 9.28 -1.09
N ARG A 250 6.97 8.08 -1.12
CA ARG A 250 7.73 7.56 0.02
C ARG A 250 9.08 8.25 0.17
N ILE A 251 9.78 8.55 -0.93
CA ILE A 251 11.06 9.28 -0.91
C ILE A 251 10.85 10.74 -0.47
N LEU A 252 9.75 11.38 -0.89
CA LEU A 252 9.43 12.76 -0.51
C LEU A 252 8.70 12.87 0.84
N SER A 253 8.38 11.76 1.50
CA SER A 253 7.69 11.78 2.80
C SER A 253 8.40 12.64 3.87
N PRO A 254 9.76 12.70 3.99
CA PRO A 254 10.43 13.59 4.94
C PRO A 254 10.04 15.07 4.75
N ALA A 255 9.98 15.53 3.49
CA ALA A 255 9.56 16.90 3.18
C ALA A 255 8.09 17.16 3.60
N MET A 256 7.24 16.14 3.49
CA MET A 256 5.86 16.19 3.91
C MET A 256 5.73 16.39 5.43
N TYR A 257 6.46 15.59 6.23
CA TYR A 257 6.51 15.73 7.69
C TYR A 257 7.01 17.11 8.10
N ALA A 258 8.08 17.59 7.44
CA ALA A 258 8.65 18.92 7.69
C ALA A 258 7.65 20.03 7.37
N ALA A 259 6.96 19.97 6.23
CA ALA A 259 5.95 20.95 5.83
C ALA A 259 4.75 20.98 6.79
N MET A 260 4.28 19.81 7.23
CA MET A 260 3.19 19.70 8.20
C MET A 260 3.56 20.25 9.57
N ALA A 261 4.77 19.99 10.05
CA ALA A 261 5.23 20.58 11.32
C ALA A 261 5.41 22.10 11.23
N LEU A 262 5.89 22.60 10.08
CA LEU A 262 5.97 24.04 9.82
C LEU A 262 4.58 24.69 9.81
N LEU A 263 3.60 24.02 9.21
CA LEU A 263 2.20 24.47 9.22
C LEU A 263 1.63 24.50 10.64
N ALA A 264 1.89 23.47 11.45
CA ALA A 264 1.47 23.41 12.85
C ALA A 264 2.07 24.59 13.66
N LEU A 265 3.37 24.87 13.48
CA LEU A 265 4.04 26.02 14.10
C LEU A 265 3.38 27.34 13.68
N SER A 266 3.15 27.54 12.39
CA SER A 266 2.57 28.78 11.87
C SER A 266 1.17 29.06 12.43
N LEU A 267 0.35 28.02 12.56
CA LEU A 267 -0.98 28.12 13.18
C LEU A 267 -0.91 28.41 14.68
N SER A 268 0.04 27.82 15.38
CA SER A 268 0.24 28.05 16.83
C SER A 268 0.75 29.45 17.13
N LEU A 269 1.50 30.07 16.22
CA LEU A 269 1.92 31.49 16.35
C LEU A 269 0.80 32.48 16.07
N GLY A 270 -0.17 32.09 15.23
CA GLY A 270 -1.22 32.98 14.72
C GLY A 270 -2.63 32.62 15.18
N ALA A 271 -3.39 32.00 14.30
CA ALA A 271 -4.84 31.85 14.40
C ALA A 271 -5.32 31.06 15.63
N VAL A 272 -4.52 30.07 16.09
CA VAL A 272 -4.90 29.12 17.14
C VAL A 272 -4.29 29.47 18.52
N ARG A 273 -3.51 30.55 18.60
CA ARG A 273 -2.79 30.96 19.81
C ARG A 273 -3.67 31.21 21.04
N LYS A 274 -4.84 31.86 20.82
CA LYS A 274 -5.76 32.25 21.91
C LYS A 274 -6.94 31.32 22.07
N THR A 275 -6.99 30.24 21.31
CA THR A 275 -8.10 29.29 21.35
C THR A 275 -7.75 28.17 22.32
N GLY A 276 -8.73 27.75 23.12
CA GLY A 276 -8.60 26.58 23.97
C GLY A 276 -8.39 25.28 23.17
N MET A 277 -8.17 24.17 23.86
CA MET A 277 -7.80 22.89 23.26
C MET A 277 -8.84 22.36 22.25
N GLY A 278 -10.13 22.53 22.52
CA GLY A 278 -11.23 22.05 21.66
C GLY A 278 -11.21 22.64 20.24
N PRO A 279 -11.30 23.97 20.07
CA PRO A 279 -11.21 24.60 18.76
C PRO A 279 -9.89 24.31 18.03
N ARG A 280 -8.78 24.20 18.75
CA ARG A 280 -7.46 23.85 18.20
C ARG A 280 -7.48 22.47 17.57
N LEU A 281 -8.03 21.47 18.27
CA LEU A 281 -8.21 20.12 17.74
C LEU A 281 -9.13 20.09 16.52
N ALA A 282 -10.24 20.85 16.56
CA ALA A 282 -11.17 20.94 15.43
C ALA A 282 -10.50 21.50 14.16
N VAL A 283 -9.77 22.60 14.29
CA VAL A 283 -9.00 23.20 13.16
C VAL A 283 -7.94 22.23 12.66
N GLY A 284 -7.20 21.59 13.56
CA GLY A 284 -6.19 20.61 13.19
C GLY A 284 -6.79 19.41 12.46
N LEU A 285 -7.90 18.88 12.96
CA LEU A 285 -8.61 17.78 12.32
C LEU A 285 -9.08 18.16 10.90
N PHE A 286 -9.69 19.33 10.75
CA PHE A 286 -10.16 19.82 9.46
C PHE A 286 -9.03 19.97 8.45
N ILE A 287 -7.92 20.60 8.82
CA ILE A 287 -6.76 20.79 7.95
C ILE A 287 -6.12 19.43 7.60
N GLY A 288 -5.94 18.55 8.59
CA GLY A 288 -5.33 17.26 8.39
C GLY A 288 -6.16 16.35 7.47
N LEU A 289 -7.50 16.34 7.64
CA LEU A 289 -8.40 15.61 6.75
C LEU A 289 -8.41 16.20 5.33
N SER A 290 -8.47 17.52 5.21
CA SER A 290 -8.40 18.20 3.90
C SER A 290 -7.12 17.84 3.16
N PHE A 291 -6.00 17.81 3.86
CA PHE A 291 -4.71 17.40 3.31
C PHE A 291 -4.72 15.94 2.85
N LYS A 292 -5.25 15.04 3.68
CA LYS A 292 -5.35 13.61 3.32
C LYS A 292 -6.21 13.42 2.07
N TYR A 293 -7.39 14.04 2.01
CA TYR A 293 -8.26 13.95 0.85
C TYR A 293 -7.64 14.56 -0.41
N LEU A 294 -6.90 15.67 -0.27
CA LEU A 294 -6.14 16.25 -1.38
C LEU A 294 -5.14 15.24 -1.95
N GLN A 295 -4.39 14.57 -1.09
CA GLN A 295 -3.40 13.57 -1.49
C GLN A 295 -4.06 12.36 -2.16
N ASP A 296 -5.14 11.83 -1.58
CA ASP A 296 -5.89 10.71 -2.13
C ASP A 296 -6.55 11.04 -3.48
N PHE A 297 -6.93 12.30 -3.71
CA PHE A 297 -7.48 12.78 -4.97
C PHE A 297 -6.43 12.97 -6.08
N LEU A 298 -5.21 13.41 -5.72
CA LEU A 298 -4.15 13.63 -6.68
C LEU A 298 -3.66 12.35 -7.37
N ILE A 299 -3.72 11.20 -6.68
CA ILE A 299 -3.27 9.91 -7.23
C ILE A 299 -4.07 9.53 -8.49
N PRO A 300 -5.41 9.36 -8.43
CA PRO A 300 -6.19 9.02 -9.61
C PRO A 300 -6.14 10.13 -10.68
N MET A 301 -6.07 11.40 -10.27
CA MET A 301 -5.95 12.50 -11.22
C MET A 301 -4.66 12.41 -12.05
N THR A 302 -3.55 12.05 -11.42
CA THR A 302 -2.26 11.86 -12.12
C THR A 302 -2.33 10.70 -13.11
N LEU A 303 -3.02 9.61 -12.78
CA LEU A 303 -3.18 8.47 -13.68
C LEU A 303 -4.08 8.80 -14.88
N VAL A 304 -5.22 9.47 -14.65
CA VAL A 304 -6.19 9.81 -15.72
C VAL A 304 -5.62 10.85 -16.69
N PHE A 305 -4.91 11.87 -16.19
CA PHE A 305 -4.36 12.96 -17.00
C PHE A 305 -2.92 12.72 -17.47
N ASN A 306 -2.34 11.55 -17.23
CA ASN A 306 -0.95 11.22 -17.55
C ASN A 306 0.06 12.28 -17.05
N LEU A 307 -0.17 12.84 -15.87
CA LEU A 307 0.70 13.83 -15.27
C LEU A 307 1.99 13.18 -14.71
N PRO A 308 3.09 13.92 -14.60
CA PRO A 308 4.29 13.41 -13.98
C PRO A 308 4.01 12.95 -12.53
N PRO A 309 4.43 11.73 -12.14
CA PRO A 309 4.18 11.17 -10.81
C PRO A 309 4.66 12.05 -9.65
N LEU A 310 5.67 12.89 -9.88
CA LEU A 310 6.20 13.87 -8.90
C LEU A 310 5.14 14.88 -8.41
N ILE A 311 4.12 15.17 -9.21
CA ILE A 311 3.06 16.14 -8.85
C ILE A 311 2.34 15.70 -7.58
N VAL A 312 2.05 14.40 -7.45
CA VAL A 312 1.35 13.85 -6.27
C VAL A 312 2.12 14.13 -4.97
N ALA A 313 3.45 14.08 -5.03
CA ALA A 313 4.28 14.29 -3.86
C ALA A 313 4.60 15.78 -3.60
N ILE A 314 4.85 16.57 -4.65
CA ILE A 314 5.32 17.96 -4.53
C ILE A 314 4.17 18.91 -4.22
N VAL A 315 3.01 18.77 -4.88
CA VAL A 315 1.88 19.71 -4.75
C VAL A 315 1.41 19.87 -3.29
N PRO A 316 1.14 18.80 -2.54
CA PRO A 316 0.72 18.93 -1.15
C PRO A 316 1.80 19.57 -0.25
N VAL A 317 3.08 19.22 -0.46
CA VAL A 317 4.22 19.81 0.27
C VAL A 317 4.28 21.30 0.00
N PHE A 318 4.20 21.71 -1.27
CA PHE A 318 4.27 23.10 -1.67
C PHE A 318 3.11 23.93 -1.13
N ILE A 319 1.88 23.41 -1.17
CA ILE A 319 0.71 24.07 -0.60
C ILE A 319 0.90 24.30 0.90
N CYS A 320 1.26 23.24 1.66
CA CYS A 320 1.47 23.35 3.10
C CYS A 320 2.60 24.32 3.46
N ALA A 321 3.73 24.23 2.76
CA ALA A 321 4.87 25.10 2.99
C ALA A 321 4.54 26.58 2.65
N SER A 322 3.82 26.82 1.55
CA SER A 322 3.42 28.17 1.12
C SER A 322 2.46 28.81 2.12
N VAL A 323 1.44 28.05 2.56
CA VAL A 323 0.49 28.54 3.58
C VAL A 323 1.21 28.81 4.89
N ALA A 324 2.08 27.92 5.32
CA ALA A 324 2.87 28.09 6.55
C ALA A 324 3.77 29.31 6.47
N PHE A 325 4.48 29.49 5.36
CA PHE A 325 5.35 30.65 5.13
C PHE A 325 4.56 31.97 5.14
N PHE A 326 3.42 32.00 4.46
CA PHE A 326 2.53 33.17 4.46
C PHE A 326 2.05 33.53 5.86
N LEU A 327 1.61 32.55 6.65
CA LEU A 327 1.15 32.74 8.01
C LEU A 327 2.28 33.21 8.95
N ILE A 328 3.49 32.66 8.82
CA ILE A 328 4.64 33.08 9.62
C ILE A 328 4.98 34.55 9.33
N ASN A 329 5.06 34.93 8.05
CA ASN A 329 5.39 36.32 7.68
C ASN A 329 4.32 37.33 8.11
N ARG A 330 3.06 36.91 8.21
CA ARG A 330 1.98 37.76 8.70
C ARG A 330 2.03 37.99 10.22
N HIS A 331 2.64 37.06 10.96
CA HIS A 331 2.71 37.07 12.43
C HIS A 331 4.14 37.28 12.97
N ALA A 332 5.14 37.36 12.09
CA ALA A 332 6.52 37.71 12.44
C ALA A 332 6.63 39.19 12.69
#